data_604f4907a8046ee9a1b9d82f53b5b4ca
#
_entry.id   604f4907a8046ee9a1b9d82f53b5b4ca
#
_cell.length_a   1.000
_cell.length_b   1.000
_cell.length_c   1.000
_cell.angle_alpha   90.00
_cell.angle_beta   90.00
_cell.angle_gamma   90.00
#
_symmetry.space_group_name_H-M   'P 1'
#
loop_
_entity.id
_entity.type
_entity.pdbx_description
1 polymer ?
#
loop_
_entity_poly.entity_id
_entity_poly.type
_entity_poly.pdbx_seq_one_letter_code
_entity_poly.pdbx_strand_id
1 'polypeptide(L)'
;MAAEQLYKRGEKDPVGAVRLPGQWRRTQNIAMQARVEFLHQSEFIGFTARDLDNPQHEAIVFHGSQTIFDWIDDFEFSLDSFPYIGTNWSSDMPVRTEYGFTQLYESLRFTDVETGTVQSLAQFLSTVSNEVSYTVAGHSLGGALAALHGAAVGYRGAHVTSYTYAAPMVGDKAFAEAYQSLVKTSYTIVNKPDIVPKLPGSLLQYDSIPQMILINSLEYPEIKHCLTCYHHLTSYLYTLGCSDCDLGLCRRQTRQS
;
A
#
# COMPACT_ATOMS: atom_id res chain seq x y z
N MET A 1 -11.13 3.60 -6.97
CA MET A 1 -11.11 4.44 -8.20
C MET A 1 -9.75 5.09 -8.46
N ALA A 2 -9.14 5.86 -7.52
CA ALA A 2 -7.84 6.49 -7.80
C ALA A 2 -6.71 5.50 -8.11
N ALA A 3 -6.56 4.42 -7.35
CA ALA A 3 -5.51 3.42 -7.56
C ALA A 3 -5.64 2.66 -8.90
N GLU A 4 -6.85 2.43 -9.39
CA GLU A 4 -7.09 1.70 -10.63
C GLU A 4 -6.72 2.51 -11.88
N GLN A 5 -6.78 3.85 -11.79
CA GLN A 5 -6.39 4.74 -12.89
C GLN A 5 -4.87 4.86 -13.07
N LEU A 6 -4.08 4.46 -12.07
CA LEU A 6 -2.62 4.49 -12.11
C LEU A 6 -2.02 3.36 -12.97
N TYR A 7 -2.81 2.34 -13.32
CA TYR A 7 -2.34 1.17 -14.08
C TYR A 7 -2.31 1.34 -15.60
N LYS A 8 -2.62 2.51 -16.16
CA LYS A 8 -2.51 2.72 -17.60
C LYS A 8 -1.04 2.91 -18.00
N ARG A 9 -0.43 1.84 -18.49
CA ARG A 9 0.92 1.81 -19.06
C ARG A 9 1.03 2.76 -20.26
N GLY A 10 2.02 3.64 -20.27
CA GLY A 10 2.43 4.41 -21.45
C GLY A 10 2.04 5.89 -21.47
N GLU A 11 1.33 6.41 -20.48
CA GLU A 11 1.07 7.83 -20.37
C GLU A 11 2.30 8.55 -19.80
N LYS A 12 2.69 9.66 -20.42
CA LYS A 12 3.82 10.51 -19.95
C LYS A 12 3.56 11.14 -18.58
N ASP A 13 2.31 11.19 -18.16
CA ASP A 13 1.88 11.60 -16.82
C ASP A 13 0.77 10.64 -16.31
N PRO A 14 1.14 9.51 -15.70
CA PRO A 14 0.17 8.56 -15.16
C PRO A 14 -0.72 9.17 -14.06
N VAL A 15 -0.32 10.33 -13.54
CA VAL A 15 -1.02 11.03 -12.46
C VAL A 15 -2.04 12.02 -12.97
N GLY A 16 -1.90 12.53 -14.20
CA GLY A 16 -2.88 13.44 -14.82
C GLY A 16 -4.27 12.82 -15.00
N ALA A 17 -4.34 11.48 -15.06
CA ALA A 17 -5.59 10.72 -15.16
C ALA A 17 -6.28 10.45 -13.81
N VAL A 18 -5.63 10.71 -12.67
CA VAL A 18 -6.21 10.46 -11.34
C VAL A 18 -7.25 11.52 -11.02
N ARG A 19 -8.52 11.10 -11.01
CA ARG A 19 -9.63 11.95 -10.54
C ARG A 19 -9.79 11.76 -9.04
N LEU A 20 -9.48 12.80 -8.28
CA LEU A 20 -9.76 12.85 -6.85
C LEU A 20 -11.20 13.39 -6.64
N PRO A 21 -11.87 13.02 -5.53
CA PRO A 21 -13.09 13.71 -5.10
C PRO A 21 -12.83 15.23 -4.98
N GLY A 22 -13.85 16.06 -5.19
CA GLY A 22 -13.69 17.50 -5.35
C GLY A 22 -13.01 18.23 -4.19
N GLN A 23 -13.11 17.68 -2.96
CA GLN A 23 -12.45 18.23 -1.77
C GLN A 23 -10.97 17.86 -1.64
N TRP A 24 -10.43 17.01 -2.50
CA TRP A 24 -9.04 16.57 -2.42
C TRP A 24 -8.17 17.19 -3.51
N ARG A 25 -7.02 17.74 -3.10
CA ARG A 25 -6.00 18.26 -4.01
C ARG A 25 -4.71 17.48 -3.85
N ARG A 26 -4.20 16.95 -4.96
CA ARG A 26 -2.88 16.32 -4.98
C ARG A 26 -1.80 17.35 -4.65
N THR A 27 -0.88 16.98 -3.75
CA THR A 27 0.22 17.83 -3.29
C THR A 27 1.56 17.33 -3.76
N GLN A 28 1.78 16.00 -3.76
CA GLN A 28 3.05 15.42 -4.18
C GLN A 28 2.83 14.15 -5.02
N ASN A 29 3.76 13.87 -5.89
CA ASN A 29 3.94 12.57 -6.52
C ASN A 29 4.95 11.76 -5.74
N ILE A 30 4.71 10.45 -5.60
CA ILE A 30 5.63 9.54 -4.94
C ILE A 30 6.22 8.62 -5.99
N ALA A 31 7.55 8.56 -6.03
CA ALA A 31 8.30 7.62 -6.85
C ALA A 31 9.20 6.75 -5.98
N MET A 32 9.44 5.50 -6.38
CA MET A 32 10.45 4.62 -5.81
C MET A 32 11.59 4.43 -6.81
N GLN A 33 12.77 4.08 -6.30
CA GLN A 33 13.91 3.69 -7.14
C GLN A 33 14.00 2.16 -7.14
N ALA A 34 13.50 1.53 -8.18
CA ALA A 34 13.70 0.11 -8.39
C ALA A 34 15.09 -0.14 -8.99
N ARG A 35 15.83 -1.10 -8.42
CA ARG A 35 17.03 -1.64 -9.04
C ARG A 35 16.59 -2.69 -10.05
N VAL A 36 16.59 -2.35 -11.35
CA VAL A 36 16.43 -3.31 -12.42
C VAL A 36 17.81 -3.50 -13.05
N GLU A 37 18.44 -4.63 -12.78
CA GLU A 37 19.79 -5.02 -13.24
C GLU A 37 20.86 -3.95 -12.93
N PHE A 38 21.25 -3.10 -13.84
CA PHE A 38 22.28 -2.05 -13.66
C PHE A 38 21.73 -0.63 -13.79
N LEU A 39 20.40 -0.47 -13.91
CA LEU A 39 19.74 0.82 -14.10
C LEU A 39 18.87 1.17 -12.90
N HIS A 40 19.12 2.34 -12.31
CA HIS A 40 18.19 2.97 -11.37
C HIS A 40 17.06 3.62 -12.16
N GLN A 41 15.92 2.95 -12.27
CA GLN A 41 14.71 3.56 -12.84
C GLN A 41 13.84 4.10 -11.71
N SER A 42 13.45 5.36 -11.85
CA SER A 42 12.42 5.95 -10.99
C SER A 42 11.05 5.51 -11.50
N GLU A 43 10.31 4.81 -10.67
CA GLU A 43 8.95 4.36 -10.97
C GLU A 43 7.97 5.12 -10.08
N PHE A 44 6.94 5.69 -10.70
CA PHE A 44 5.84 6.30 -9.97
C PHE A 44 5.08 5.21 -9.19
N ILE A 45 4.92 5.41 -7.88
CA ILE A 45 4.28 4.43 -6.99
C ILE A 45 3.08 5.00 -6.22
N GLY A 46 2.84 6.30 -6.26
CA GLY A 46 1.75 6.88 -5.51
C GLY A 46 1.73 8.40 -5.48
N PHE A 47 0.90 8.94 -4.61
CA PHE A 47 0.77 10.38 -4.42
C PHE A 47 0.33 10.73 -3.00
N THR A 48 0.53 12.00 -2.62
CA THR A 48 -0.14 12.61 -1.47
C THR A 48 -1.21 13.58 -1.94
N ALA A 49 -2.27 13.72 -1.15
CA ALA A 49 -3.34 14.68 -1.40
C ALA A 49 -3.85 15.27 -0.10
N ARG A 50 -4.17 16.57 -0.13
CA ARG A 50 -4.71 17.29 1.01
C ARG A 50 -6.21 17.51 0.86
N ASP A 51 -6.93 17.34 1.95
CA ASP A 51 -8.35 17.69 2.04
C ASP A 51 -8.49 19.23 2.10
N LEU A 52 -9.23 19.82 1.17
CA LEU A 52 -9.44 21.27 1.11
C LEU A 52 -10.45 21.76 2.16
N ASP A 53 -11.36 20.89 2.60
CA ASP A 53 -12.33 21.17 3.64
C ASP A 53 -11.73 21.01 5.04
N ASN A 54 -10.69 20.16 5.16
CA ASN A 54 -9.92 19.95 6.38
C ASN A 54 -8.41 19.92 6.06
N PRO A 55 -7.72 21.07 5.99
CA PRO A 55 -6.29 21.14 5.64
C PRO A 55 -5.34 20.39 6.58
N GLN A 56 -5.81 19.95 7.75
CA GLN A 56 -5.08 19.08 8.67
C GLN A 56 -5.29 17.58 8.38
N HIS A 57 -5.91 17.25 7.25
CA HIS A 57 -6.06 15.86 6.80
C HIS A 57 -5.35 15.65 5.48
N GLU A 58 -4.45 14.68 5.47
CA GLU A 58 -3.66 14.30 4.30
C GLU A 58 -3.84 12.82 3.97
N ALA A 59 -4.06 12.52 2.69
CA ALA A 59 -4.11 11.17 2.19
C ALA A 59 -2.80 10.81 1.49
N ILE A 60 -2.31 9.60 1.71
CA ILE A 60 -1.12 9.03 1.09
C ILE A 60 -1.52 7.70 0.48
N VAL A 61 -1.40 7.59 -0.84
CA VAL A 61 -1.90 6.43 -1.58
C VAL A 61 -0.77 5.80 -2.38
N PHE A 62 -0.56 4.50 -2.18
CA PHE A 62 0.41 3.69 -2.91
C PHE A 62 -0.32 2.71 -3.83
N HIS A 63 0.14 2.59 -5.08
CA HIS A 63 -0.36 1.53 -5.96
C HIS A 63 0.50 0.26 -5.86
N GLY A 64 -0.03 -0.87 -6.32
CA GLY A 64 0.70 -2.13 -6.39
C GLY A 64 1.52 -2.28 -7.68
N SER A 65 2.34 -3.33 -7.74
CA SER A 65 3.03 -3.73 -8.97
C SER A 65 2.08 -4.44 -9.93
N GLN A 66 2.29 -4.28 -11.24
CA GLN A 66 1.56 -5.03 -12.26
C GLN A 66 2.06 -6.48 -12.40
N THR A 67 3.28 -6.75 -11.95
CA THR A 67 3.99 -8.03 -12.08
C THR A 67 4.21 -8.69 -10.72
N ILE A 68 3.21 -8.60 -9.83
CA ILE A 68 3.33 -9.08 -8.44
C ILE A 68 3.72 -10.56 -8.36
N PHE A 69 3.21 -11.39 -9.27
CA PHE A 69 3.52 -12.83 -9.26
C PHE A 69 4.94 -13.10 -9.72
N ASP A 70 5.44 -12.39 -10.74
CA ASP A 70 6.85 -12.48 -11.16
C ASP A 70 7.78 -12.03 -10.04
N TRP A 71 7.35 -10.97 -9.32
CA TRP A 71 8.08 -10.40 -8.21
C TRP A 71 8.12 -11.33 -6.97
N ILE A 72 7.04 -12.06 -6.67
CA ILE A 72 7.00 -13.02 -5.56
C ILE A 72 7.98 -14.18 -5.80
N ASP A 73 8.11 -14.63 -7.04
CA ASP A 73 9.00 -15.74 -7.40
C ASP A 73 10.49 -15.36 -7.28
N ASP A 74 10.82 -14.07 -7.45
CA ASP A 74 12.19 -13.53 -7.35
C ASP A 74 12.58 -13.07 -5.93
N PHE A 75 11.66 -13.12 -4.97
CA PHE A 75 11.87 -12.55 -3.64
C PHE A 75 12.57 -13.52 -2.68
N GLU A 76 13.78 -13.16 -2.28
CA GLU A 76 14.46 -13.79 -1.14
C GLU A 76 13.91 -13.18 0.16
N PHE A 77 12.79 -13.71 0.66
CA PHE A 77 12.17 -13.22 1.89
C PHE A 77 13.11 -13.27 3.08
N SER A 78 13.58 -12.13 3.53
CA SER A 78 14.44 -11.98 4.69
C SER A 78 13.98 -10.83 5.60
N LEU A 79 14.09 -11.03 6.91
CA LEU A 79 13.72 -10.04 7.90
C LEU A 79 14.96 -9.22 8.31
N ASP A 80 14.85 -7.90 8.27
CA ASP A 80 15.86 -6.98 8.78
C ASP A 80 15.23 -5.89 9.66
N SER A 81 16.05 -5.20 10.44
CA SER A 81 15.60 -4.15 11.34
C SER A 81 14.87 -3.03 10.61
N PHE A 82 13.74 -2.58 11.15
CA PHE A 82 12.99 -1.46 10.59
C PHE A 82 13.42 -0.15 11.26
N PRO A 83 14.18 0.73 10.58
CA PRO A 83 14.83 1.86 11.21
C PRO A 83 13.90 3.03 11.55
N TYR A 84 12.63 2.97 11.14
CA TYR A 84 11.66 4.06 11.32
C TYR A 84 10.81 3.96 12.57
N ILE A 85 10.95 2.86 13.33
CA ILE A 85 10.42 2.68 14.68
C ILE A 85 11.62 2.49 15.60
N GLY A 86 11.75 3.34 16.64
CA GLY A 86 12.89 3.29 17.54
C GLY A 86 12.97 2.00 18.36
N THR A 87 14.18 1.66 18.81
CA THR A 87 14.46 0.47 19.63
C THR A 87 13.78 0.48 21.01
N ASN A 88 13.28 1.62 21.45
CA ASN A 88 12.55 1.79 22.72
C ASN A 88 11.04 1.46 22.60
N TRP A 89 10.62 0.89 21.49
CA TRP A 89 9.31 0.29 21.35
C TRP A 89 9.21 -0.86 22.39
N SER A 90 8.18 -0.91 23.16
CA SER A 90 7.89 -1.65 24.39
C SER A 90 8.27 -3.14 24.50
N SER A 91 9.00 -3.71 23.57
CA SER A 91 9.50 -5.08 23.62
C SER A 91 11.03 -5.11 23.57
N ASP A 92 11.65 -6.05 24.29
CA ASP A 92 13.09 -6.31 24.24
C ASP A 92 13.56 -6.85 22.88
N MET A 93 12.66 -6.97 21.91
CA MET A 93 12.94 -7.51 20.58
C MET A 93 12.92 -6.40 19.50
N PRO A 94 13.90 -6.38 18.60
CA PRO A 94 13.91 -5.44 17.50
C PRO A 94 12.71 -5.70 16.56
N VAL A 95 12.07 -4.62 16.13
CA VAL A 95 11.03 -4.66 15.08
C VAL A 95 11.73 -4.95 13.75
N ARG A 96 11.31 -6.03 13.08
CA ARG A 96 11.88 -6.43 11.81
C ARG A 96 10.81 -6.48 10.73
N THR A 97 11.19 -6.03 9.54
CA THR A 97 10.35 -6.04 8.35
C THR A 97 11.05 -6.75 7.20
N GLU A 98 10.30 -7.10 6.19
CA GLU A 98 10.84 -7.70 4.98
C GLU A 98 11.84 -6.72 4.34
N TYR A 99 13.05 -7.22 4.07
CA TYR A 99 14.19 -6.42 3.62
C TYR A 99 13.90 -5.67 2.32
N GLY A 100 13.37 -6.35 1.31
CA GLY A 100 13.07 -5.73 0.02
C GLY A 100 11.99 -4.65 0.11
N PHE A 101 10.93 -4.85 0.91
CA PHE A 101 9.94 -3.80 1.16
C PHE A 101 10.56 -2.60 1.85
N THR A 102 11.45 -2.85 2.82
CA THR A 102 12.16 -1.78 3.52
C THR A 102 13.05 -0.99 2.58
N GLN A 103 13.81 -1.66 1.71
CA GLN A 103 14.65 -1.00 0.71
C GLN A 103 13.83 -0.16 -0.29
N LEU A 104 12.70 -0.69 -0.77
CA LEU A 104 11.80 0.06 -1.64
C LEU A 104 11.23 1.28 -0.90
N TYR A 105 10.82 1.11 0.35
CA TYR A 105 10.31 2.19 1.19
C TYR A 105 11.35 3.29 1.42
N GLU A 106 12.60 2.95 1.71
CA GLU A 106 13.71 3.89 1.87
C GLU A 106 14.03 4.66 0.60
N SER A 107 13.78 4.04 -0.54
CA SER A 107 14.02 4.66 -1.85
C SER A 107 13.00 5.73 -2.23
N LEU A 108 11.89 5.87 -1.50
CA LEU A 108 10.81 6.80 -1.82
C LEU A 108 11.29 8.24 -1.96
N ARG A 109 10.76 8.91 -3.00
CA ARG A 109 10.96 10.34 -3.27
C ARG A 109 9.60 10.99 -3.46
N PHE A 110 9.42 12.12 -2.81
CA PHE A 110 8.20 12.90 -2.82
C PHE A 110 8.46 14.17 -3.62
N THR A 111 7.79 14.33 -4.75
CA THR A 111 7.96 15.49 -5.64
C THR A 111 6.74 16.39 -5.53
N ASP A 112 6.90 17.59 -5.02
CA ASP A 112 5.84 18.59 -4.94
C ASP A 112 5.32 18.92 -6.35
N VAL A 113 4.00 18.91 -6.53
CA VAL A 113 3.37 19.05 -7.86
C VAL A 113 3.39 20.49 -8.39
N GLU A 114 3.54 21.49 -7.52
CA GLU A 114 3.56 22.92 -7.91
C GLU A 114 4.98 23.40 -8.15
N THR A 115 5.89 23.04 -7.24
CA THR A 115 7.27 23.58 -7.25
C THR A 115 8.27 22.64 -7.93
N GLY A 116 7.94 21.35 -8.07
CA GLY A 116 8.87 20.32 -8.52
C GLY A 116 9.96 19.96 -7.51
N THR A 117 9.89 20.49 -6.28
CA THR A 117 10.85 20.18 -5.21
C THR A 117 10.76 18.72 -4.82
N VAL A 118 11.91 18.04 -4.77
CA VAL A 118 12.01 16.62 -4.41
C VAL A 118 12.50 16.47 -2.97
N GLN A 119 11.76 15.68 -2.19
CA GLN A 119 12.12 15.29 -0.82
C GLN A 119 12.41 13.79 -0.75
N SER A 120 13.41 13.42 0.05
CA SER A 120 13.61 12.03 0.45
C SER A 120 12.56 11.60 1.48
N LEU A 121 12.41 10.28 1.69
CA LEU A 121 11.56 9.76 2.76
C LEU A 121 11.92 10.36 4.13
N ALA A 122 13.22 10.47 4.46
CA ALA A 122 13.65 11.03 5.74
C ALA A 122 13.25 12.50 5.90
N GLN A 123 13.36 13.30 4.83
CA GLN A 123 12.89 14.69 4.82
C GLN A 123 11.38 14.77 4.98
N PHE A 124 10.60 13.96 4.24
CA PHE A 124 9.16 13.89 4.41
C PHE A 124 8.78 13.54 5.85
N LEU A 125 9.36 12.47 6.40
CA LEU A 125 9.09 12.02 7.76
C LEU A 125 9.48 13.05 8.84
N SER A 126 10.43 13.94 8.57
CA SER A 126 10.79 15.02 9.50
C SER A 126 9.73 16.14 9.56
N THR A 127 8.83 16.23 8.58
CA THR A 127 7.73 17.20 8.56
C THR A 127 6.43 16.64 9.14
N VAL A 128 6.39 15.34 9.48
CA VAL A 128 5.20 14.72 10.10
C VAL A 128 4.93 15.35 11.45
N SER A 129 3.69 15.78 11.65
CA SER A 129 3.20 16.44 12.86
C SER A 129 2.00 15.68 13.45
N ASN A 130 1.85 15.73 14.77
CA ASN A 130 0.67 15.22 15.47
C ASN A 130 -0.58 16.10 15.29
N GLU A 131 -0.43 17.26 14.67
CA GLU A 131 -1.55 18.16 14.32
C GLU A 131 -2.23 17.74 13.01
N VAL A 132 -1.57 16.89 12.21
CA VAL A 132 -2.08 16.39 10.93
C VAL A 132 -2.55 14.96 11.11
N SER A 133 -3.75 14.65 10.62
CA SER A 133 -4.25 13.29 10.48
C SER A 133 -3.92 12.73 9.10
N TYR A 134 -3.50 11.48 9.04
CA TYR A 134 -3.11 10.82 7.80
C TYR A 134 -4.02 9.65 7.48
N THR A 135 -4.55 9.62 6.26
CA THR A 135 -5.14 8.41 5.69
C THR A 135 -4.11 7.77 4.75
N VAL A 136 -3.67 6.56 5.07
CA VAL A 136 -2.70 5.84 4.25
C VAL A 136 -3.38 4.64 3.61
N ALA A 137 -3.27 4.50 2.29
CA ALA A 137 -3.93 3.41 1.57
C ALA A 137 -3.01 2.78 0.52
N GLY A 138 -3.19 1.46 0.30
CA GLY A 138 -2.46 0.78 -0.75
C GLY A 138 -2.97 -0.63 -1.04
N HIS A 139 -2.63 -1.13 -2.23
CA HIS A 139 -2.98 -2.46 -2.71
C HIS A 139 -1.70 -3.25 -3.03
N SER A 140 -1.67 -4.54 -2.68
CA SER A 140 -0.55 -5.42 -3.01
C SER A 140 0.79 -4.88 -2.45
N LEU A 141 1.84 -4.70 -3.25
CA LEU A 141 3.07 -4.01 -2.86
C LEU A 141 2.79 -2.64 -2.24
N GLY A 142 1.87 -1.86 -2.85
CA GLY A 142 1.45 -0.57 -2.28
C GLY A 142 0.80 -0.71 -0.90
N GLY A 143 0.15 -1.85 -0.62
CA GLY A 143 -0.36 -2.19 0.71
C GLY A 143 0.75 -2.45 1.72
N ALA A 144 1.84 -3.11 1.31
CA ALA A 144 3.04 -3.26 2.14
C ALA A 144 3.68 -1.89 2.46
N LEU A 145 3.88 -1.05 1.43
CA LEU A 145 4.41 0.31 1.61
C LEU A 145 3.50 1.18 2.49
N ALA A 146 2.18 1.04 2.35
CA ALA A 146 1.20 1.73 3.19
C ALA A 146 1.32 1.30 4.67
N ALA A 147 1.53 0.01 4.93
CA ALA A 147 1.74 -0.50 6.28
C ALA A 147 3.03 0.05 6.91
N LEU A 148 4.14 0.02 6.18
CA LEU A 148 5.41 0.60 6.63
C LEU A 148 5.28 2.09 6.90
N HIS A 149 4.62 2.81 5.99
CA HIS A 149 4.43 4.26 6.10
C HIS A 149 3.51 4.62 7.27
N GLY A 150 2.39 3.90 7.43
CA GLY A 150 1.48 4.08 8.56
C GLY A 150 2.18 3.90 9.90
N ALA A 151 3.01 2.86 10.04
CA ALA A 151 3.81 2.63 11.23
C ALA A 151 4.84 3.76 11.47
N ALA A 152 5.56 4.18 10.44
CA ALA A 152 6.57 5.23 10.54
C ALA A 152 5.99 6.60 10.89
N VAL A 153 4.81 6.95 10.35
CA VAL A 153 4.08 8.19 10.63
C VAL A 153 3.45 8.14 12.02
N GLY A 154 2.82 7.01 12.38
CA GLY A 154 2.23 6.80 13.71
C GLY A 154 3.27 6.84 14.83
N TYR A 155 4.49 6.33 14.59
CA TYR A 155 5.61 6.42 15.53
C TYR A 155 6.01 7.87 15.84
N ARG A 156 5.76 8.80 14.92
CA ARG A 156 5.99 10.26 15.11
C ARG A 156 4.83 10.97 15.80
N GLY A 157 3.86 10.21 16.30
CA GLY A 157 2.73 10.72 17.07
C GLY A 157 1.54 11.22 16.25
N ALA A 158 1.57 11.09 14.94
CA ALA A 158 0.45 11.48 14.09
C ALA A 158 -0.72 10.49 14.18
N HIS A 159 -1.93 10.98 13.96
CA HIS A 159 -3.12 10.15 13.85
C HIS A 159 -3.18 9.50 12.47
N VAL A 160 -3.17 8.17 12.43
CA VAL A 160 -3.17 7.39 11.19
C VAL A 160 -4.42 6.54 11.08
N THR A 161 -5.12 6.65 9.94
CA THR A 161 -6.11 5.68 9.47
C THR A 161 -5.53 4.94 8.28
N SER A 162 -5.47 3.62 8.32
CA SER A 162 -4.85 2.81 7.27
C SER A 162 -5.84 1.89 6.58
N TYR A 163 -5.75 1.81 5.26
CA TYR A 163 -6.50 0.88 4.41
C TYR A 163 -5.53 0.08 3.54
N THR A 164 -5.34 -1.19 3.84
CA THR A 164 -4.49 -2.07 3.03
C THR A 164 -5.34 -3.15 2.37
N TYR A 165 -5.19 -3.32 1.06
CA TYR A 165 -5.89 -4.32 0.26
C TYR A 165 -4.88 -5.31 -0.28
N ALA A 166 -5.12 -6.60 -0.10
CA ALA A 166 -4.26 -7.65 -0.64
C ALA A 166 -2.78 -7.51 -0.28
N ALA A 167 -2.44 -6.84 0.82
CA ALA A 167 -1.06 -6.63 1.22
C ALA A 167 -0.42 -7.96 1.67
N PRO A 168 0.82 -8.27 1.26
CA PRO A 168 1.58 -9.38 1.82
C PRO A 168 1.91 -9.11 3.30
N MET A 169 2.39 -10.13 4.02
CA MET A 169 2.92 -9.96 5.36
C MET A 169 4.19 -9.11 5.30
N VAL A 170 4.24 -8.06 6.10
CA VAL A 170 5.27 -7.01 5.98
C VAL A 170 6.45 -7.24 6.92
N GLY A 171 6.22 -7.91 8.06
CA GLY A 171 7.25 -8.08 9.06
C GLY A 171 6.95 -9.18 10.07
N ASP A 172 7.74 -9.22 11.11
CA ASP A 172 7.59 -10.19 12.20
C ASP A 172 6.48 -9.81 13.19
N LYS A 173 6.30 -10.65 14.20
CA LYS A 173 5.32 -10.42 15.26
C LYS A 173 5.56 -9.08 15.97
N ALA A 174 6.81 -8.69 16.21
CA ALA A 174 7.13 -7.42 16.85
C ALA A 174 6.68 -6.23 15.99
N PHE A 175 6.83 -6.32 14.65
CA PHE A 175 6.28 -5.32 13.74
C PHE A 175 4.74 -5.27 13.79
N ALA A 176 4.07 -6.43 13.78
CA ALA A 176 2.61 -6.48 13.83
C ALA A 176 2.04 -5.86 15.11
N GLU A 177 2.66 -6.14 16.27
CA GLU A 177 2.31 -5.55 17.56
C GLU A 177 2.58 -4.04 17.60
N ALA A 178 3.74 -3.59 17.10
CA ALA A 178 4.08 -2.19 16.98
C ALA A 178 3.08 -1.45 16.08
N TYR A 179 2.80 -1.99 14.92
CA TYR A 179 1.82 -1.44 13.99
C TYR A 179 0.45 -1.24 14.65
N GLN A 180 -0.07 -2.27 15.32
CA GLN A 180 -1.36 -2.20 16.02
C GLN A 180 -1.42 -1.10 17.07
N SER A 181 -0.32 -0.87 17.75
CA SER A 181 -0.23 0.18 18.76
C SER A 181 -0.10 1.58 18.17
N LEU A 182 0.60 1.72 17.04
CA LEU A 182 0.87 2.99 16.37
C LEU A 182 -0.27 3.43 15.43
N VAL A 183 -0.91 2.48 14.76
CA VAL A 183 -2.00 2.70 13.81
C VAL A 183 -3.31 2.26 14.43
N LYS A 184 -3.95 3.16 15.18
CA LYS A 184 -5.15 2.85 15.99
C LYS A 184 -6.37 2.47 15.14
N THR A 185 -6.47 3.02 13.93
CA THR A 185 -7.55 2.72 12.99
C THR A 185 -6.93 2.07 11.75
N SER A 186 -7.11 0.75 11.63
CA SER A 186 -6.56 -0.03 10.53
C SER A 186 -7.61 -0.95 9.94
N TYR A 187 -7.67 -1.00 8.62
CA TYR A 187 -8.53 -1.88 7.84
C TYR A 187 -7.64 -2.70 6.90
N THR A 188 -7.31 -3.92 7.29
CA THR A 188 -6.54 -4.87 6.48
C THR A 188 -7.51 -5.79 5.77
N ILE A 189 -7.78 -5.50 4.49
CA ILE A 189 -8.78 -6.23 3.69
C ILE A 189 -8.10 -7.38 2.96
N VAL A 190 -8.61 -8.59 3.18
CA VAL A 190 -8.06 -9.84 2.64
C VAL A 190 -9.16 -10.64 1.95
N ASN A 191 -8.97 -10.95 0.68
CA ASN A 191 -9.86 -11.85 -0.06
C ASN A 191 -9.45 -13.29 0.17
N LYS A 192 -10.37 -14.14 0.66
CA LYS A 192 -10.07 -15.53 1.06
C LYS A 192 -9.31 -16.36 0.01
N PRO A 193 -9.65 -16.32 -1.30
CA PRO A 193 -8.94 -17.08 -2.32
C PRO A 193 -7.61 -16.44 -2.76
N ASP A 194 -7.30 -15.19 -2.36
CA ASP A 194 -6.03 -14.53 -2.67
C ASP A 194 -4.88 -15.14 -1.86
N ILE A 195 -3.78 -15.47 -2.54
CA ILE A 195 -2.61 -16.06 -1.91
C ILE A 195 -1.62 -15.02 -1.38
N VAL A 196 -1.60 -13.81 -1.98
CA VAL A 196 -0.61 -12.77 -1.67
C VAL A 196 -0.60 -12.37 -0.20
N PRO A 197 -1.76 -12.13 0.46
CA PRO A 197 -1.78 -11.79 1.88
C PRO A 197 -1.30 -12.91 2.83
N LYS A 198 -1.09 -14.12 2.30
CA LYS A 198 -0.60 -15.27 3.07
C LYS A 198 0.91 -15.44 2.96
N LEU A 199 1.57 -14.66 2.12
CA LEU A 199 3.00 -14.72 1.87
C LEU A 199 3.74 -13.65 2.67
N PRO A 200 4.99 -13.95 3.07
CA PRO A 200 5.69 -15.23 2.90
C PRO A 200 5.28 -16.31 3.89
N GLY A 201 4.50 -15.98 4.90
CA GLY A 201 3.93 -16.93 5.85
C GLY A 201 4.71 -17.08 7.17
N SER A 202 4.02 -17.62 8.18
CA SER A 202 4.54 -17.74 9.55
C SER A 202 5.74 -18.69 9.69
N LEU A 203 5.93 -19.63 8.78
CA LEU A 203 7.11 -20.50 8.78
C LEU A 203 8.42 -19.72 8.59
N LEU A 204 8.38 -18.56 7.94
CA LEU A 204 9.49 -17.63 7.78
C LEU A 204 9.50 -16.52 8.84
N GLN A 205 8.79 -16.72 9.96
CA GLN A 205 8.69 -15.77 11.09
C GLN A 205 7.95 -14.47 10.77
N TYR A 206 7.17 -14.42 9.68
CA TYR A 206 6.30 -13.28 9.41
C TYR A 206 4.96 -13.43 10.12
N ASP A 207 4.37 -12.30 10.48
CA ASP A 207 3.05 -12.27 11.10
C ASP A 207 2.13 -11.28 10.37
N SER A 208 0.84 -11.57 10.44
CA SER A 208 -0.19 -10.72 9.83
C SER A 208 -0.47 -9.51 10.70
N ILE A 209 -0.68 -8.37 10.07
CA ILE A 209 -1.22 -7.20 10.76
C ILE A 209 -2.60 -7.56 11.32
N PRO A 210 -2.88 -7.29 12.61
CA PRO A 210 -4.16 -7.58 13.25
C PRO A 210 -5.34 -6.84 12.62
N GLN A 211 -6.57 -7.25 12.99
CA GLN A 211 -7.84 -6.63 12.53
C GLN A 211 -8.10 -6.81 11.03
N MET A 212 -7.88 -8.03 10.52
CA MET A 212 -8.22 -8.37 9.14
C MET A 212 -9.73 -8.40 8.90
N ILE A 213 -10.15 -7.76 7.80
CA ILE A 213 -11.49 -7.87 7.22
C ILE A 213 -11.43 -8.92 6.11
N LEU A 214 -12.06 -10.05 6.34
CA LEU A 214 -12.12 -11.14 5.36
C LEU A 214 -13.30 -10.95 4.43
N ILE A 215 -13.01 -10.82 3.14
CA ILE A 215 -13.99 -10.86 2.06
C ILE A 215 -13.86 -12.16 1.27
N ASN A 216 -14.87 -12.50 0.47
CA ASN A 216 -14.86 -13.73 -0.31
C ASN A 216 -15.40 -13.50 -1.72
N SER A 217 -14.53 -13.28 -2.68
CA SER A 217 -14.91 -13.06 -4.07
C SER A 217 -15.53 -14.29 -4.76
N LEU A 218 -15.43 -15.47 -4.16
CA LEU A 218 -16.10 -16.68 -4.68
C LEU A 218 -17.62 -16.63 -4.53
N GLU A 219 -18.14 -15.75 -3.70
CA GLU A 219 -19.58 -15.53 -3.50
C GLU A 219 -20.21 -14.64 -4.60
N TYR A 220 -19.38 -14.09 -5.48
CA TYR A 220 -19.77 -13.17 -6.55
C TYR A 220 -19.59 -13.83 -7.92
N PRO A 221 -20.67 -14.32 -8.55
CA PRO A 221 -20.60 -15.05 -9.82
C PRO A 221 -20.09 -14.20 -10.98
N GLU A 222 -20.10 -12.88 -10.86
CA GLU A 222 -19.60 -11.94 -11.87
C GLU A 222 -18.09 -11.89 -11.91
N ILE A 223 -17.40 -12.30 -10.81
CA ILE A 223 -15.94 -12.30 -10.73
C ILE A 223 -15.42 -13.60 -11.34
N LYS A 224 -14.45 -13.46 -12.25
CA LYS A 224 -13.74 -14.60 -12.84
C LYS A 224 -12.87 -15.30 -11.79
N HIS A 225 -13.00 -16.61 -11.67
CA HIS A 225 -12.24 -17.41 -10.73
C HIS A 225 -10.84 -17.71 -11.29
N CYS A 226 -9.86 -16.88 -10.99
CA CYS A 226 -8.45 -17.08 -11.32
C CYS A 226 -7.56 -16.32 -10.32
N LEU A 227 -6.30 -16.75 -10.16
CA LEU A 227 -5.36 -16.19 -9.19
C LEU A 227 -5.21 -14.68 -9.33
N THR A 228 -5.00 -14.20 -10.56
CA THR A 228 -4.86 -12.76 -10.84
C THR A 228 -6.13 -11.99 -10.48
N CYS A 229 -7.32 -12.56 -10.74
CA CYS A 229 -8.58 -11.89 -10.41
C CYS A 229 -8.90 -11.93 -8.91
N TYR A 230 -8.47 -12.95 -8.18
CA TYR A 230 -8.61 -12.97 -6.73
C TYR A 230 -7.79 -11.88 -6.05
N HIS A 231 -6.64 -11.54 -6.66
CA HIS A 231 -5.75 -10.49 -6.18
C HIS A 231 -6.06 -9.09 -6.72
N HIS A 232 -6.82 -8.98 -7.81
CA HIS A 232 -7.06 -7.71 -8.48
C HIS A 232 -7.87 -6.74 -7.62
N LEU A 233 -7.43 -5.47 -7.54
CA LEU A 233 -8.08 -4.45 -6.70
C LEU A 233 -9.56 -4.27 -7.02
N THR A 234 -9.97 -4.34 -8.30
CA THR A 234 -11.38 -4.19 -8.68
C THR A 234 -12.25 -5.30 -8.12
N SER A 235 -11.72 -6.53 -7.99
CA SER A 235 -12.44 -7.64 -7.34
C SER A 235 -12.64 -7.38 -5.84
N TYR A 236 -11.65 -6.81 -5.18
CA TYR A 236 -11.77 -6.37 -3.78
C TYR A 236 -12.84 -5.30 -3.62
N LEU A 237 -12.77 -4.25 -4.44
CA LEU A 237 -13.72 -3.14 -4.38
C LEU A 237 -15.15 -3.59 -4.71
N TYR A 238 -15.31 -4.45 -5.72
CA TYR A 238 -16.62 -5.01 -6.10
C TYR A 238 -17.22 -5.84 -4.95
N THR A 239 -16.41 -6.69 -4.32
CA THR A 239 -16.81 -7.51 -3.17
C THR A 239 -17.19 -6.66 -1.95
N LEU A 240 -16.62 -5.47 -1.81
CA LEU A 240 -16.95 -4.48 -0.78
C LEU A 240 -18.17 -3.60 -1.13
N GLY A 241 -18.84 -3.88 -2.24
CA GLY A 241 -20.08 -3.20 -2.62
C GLY A 241 -19.91 -2.03 -3.60
N CYS A 242 -18.75 -1.88 -4.24
CA CYS A 242 -18.58 -0.90 -5.32
C CYS A 242 -19.25 -1.42 -6.60
N SER A 243 -20.54 -1.15 -6.76
CA SER A 243 -21.33 -1.59 -7.95
C SER A 243 -20.83 -0.97 -9.26
N ASP A 244 -20.29 0.24 -9.20
CA ASP A 244 -19.82 1.00 -10.36
C ASP A 244 -18.37 0.69 -10.73
N CYS A 245 -17.70 -0.17 -9.97
CA CYS A 245 -16.34 -0.61 -10.26
C CYS A 245 -16.34 -1.58 -11.45
N ASP A 246 -15.66 -1.20 -12.52
CA ASP A 246 -15.50 -2.10 -13.67
C ASP A 246 -14.53 -3.23 -13.31
N LEU A 247 -15.03 -4.46 -13.37
CA LEU A 247 -14.22 -5.66 -13.17
C LEU A 247 -13.18 -5.88 -14.29
N GLY A 248 -13.34 -5.22 -15.44
CA GLY A 248 -12.43 -5.32 -16.57
C GLY A 248 -12.16 -6.77 -16.97
N LEU A 249 -10.87 -7.17 -16.99
CA LEU A 249 -10.45 -8.54 -17.31
C LEU A 249 -10.94 -9.59 -16.31
N CYS A 250 -11.34 -9.18 -15.12
CA CYS A 250 -11.85 -10.07 -14.07
C CYS A 250 -13.37 -10.27 -14.11
N ARG A 251 -14.07 -9.66 -15.08
CA ARG A 251 -15.47 -9.93 -15.32
C ARG A 251 -15.65 -11.31 -15.96
N ARG A 252 -16.46 -12.15 -15.32
CA ARG A 252 -16.84 -13.44 -15.90
C ARG A 252 -17.74 -13.21 -17.11
N GLN A 253 -17.33 -13.71 -18.28
CA GLN A 253 -18.18 -13.70 -19.47
C GLN A 253 -19.33 -14.70 -19.25
N THR A 254 -20.55 -14.22 -19.20
CA THR A 254 -21.73 -15.09 -19.33
C THR A 254 -21.74 -15.61 -20.76
N ARG A 255 -21.63 -16.93 -20.94
CA ARG A 255 -21.94 -17.53 -22.27
C ARG A 255 -23.38 -17.14 -22.59
N GLN A 256 -23.57 -16.37 -23.66
CA GLN A 256 -24.88 -16.23 -24.27
C GLN A 256 -25.26 -17.65 -24.75
N SER A 257 -26.25 -18.23 -24.09
CA SER A 257 -26.90 -19.50 -24.48
C SER A 257 -27.74 -19.29 -25.73
#